data_2e3db3ce7560be2908552ad3e255dbde
#
_entry.id   2e3db3ce7560be2908552ad3e255dbde
#
_cell.length_a   1.000
_cell.length_b   1.000
_cell.length_c   1.000
_cell.angle_alpha   90.00
_cell.angle_beta   90.00
_cell.angle_gamma   90.00
#
_symmetry.space_group_name_H-M   'P 1'
#
loop_
_entity.id
_entity.type
_entity.pdbx_description
1 polymer ?
#
loop_
_entity_poly.entity_id
_entity_poly.type
_entity_poly.pdbx_seq_one_letter_code
_entity_poly.pdbx_strand_id
1 'polypeptide(L)'
;MSRINKGPPEKKGYLAYAIVRKIILYLFCAGIIIAAILFVVSKTPKKSIFGYRYYTVKTPSMEPKYKVGDLVFVKVEGADKIEVGDVITFNPSSGSEAYLTHRVTQKMSDYQNTGVTCFRTKGDANDAEDSFLVDEDRVIGAVKFRIPKLGYIIRFIQLRWYFILLLALMLWMSLRLMKMYFSSKDEDPLISAADNNETIHQEISEKEK
;
A
#
# COMPACT_ATOMS: atom_id res chain seq x y z
N MET A 1 -49.84 35.14 -19.85
CA MET A 1 -48.48 35.03 -19.30
C MET A 1 -48.36 33.61 -18.74
N SER A 2 -47.66 32.74 -19.45
CA SER A 2 -47.54 31.34 -19.08
C SER A 2 -46.47 31.22 -17.95
N ARG A 3 -46.89 30.69 -16.80
CA ARG A 3 -45.96 30.36 -15.68
C ARG A 3 -45.20 29.08 -16.04
N ILE A 4 -43.88 29.19 -16.18
CA ILE A 4 -42.98 28.06 -16.33
C ILE A 4 -42.95 27.37 -14.98
N ASN A 5 -43.63 26.23 -14.88
CA ASN A 5 -43.56 25.34 -13.74
C ASN A 5 -42.19 24.67 -13.75
N LYS A 6 -41.23 25.19 -12.97
CA LYS A 6 -39.93 24.51 -12.73
C LYS A 6 -40.22 23.37 -11.80
N GLY A 7 -40.29 22.16 -12.35
CA GLY A 7 -40.37 20.92 -11.59
C GLY A 7 -39.29 20.81 -10.53
N PRO A 8 -39.46 19.93 -9.51
CA PRO A 8 -38.53 19.79 -8.41
C PRO A 8 -37.12 19.42 -8.94
N PRO A 9 -36.05 19.95 -8.32
CA PRO A 9 -34.68 19.74 -8.79
C PRO A 9 -34.35 18.24 -8.84
N GLU A 10 -33.69 17.84 -9.93
CA GLU A 10 -33.43 16.43 -10.25
C GLU A 10 -32.71 15.71 -9.09
N LYS A 11 -33.43 14.83 -8.39
CA LYS A 11 -32.91 13.94 -7.33
C LYS A 11 -31.78 13.02 -7.83
N LYS A 12 -31.62 12.85 -9.15
CA LYS A 12 -30.61 11.99 -9.80
C LYS A 12 -29.16 12.47 -9.55
N GLY A 13 -28.90 13.78 -9.61
CA GLY A 13 -27.55 14.33 -9.36
C GLY A 13 -27.09 14.15 -7.92
N TYR A 14 -27.98 14.34 -6.96
CA TYR A 14 -27.70 14.17 -5.54
C TYR A 14 -27.38 12.70 -5.18
N LEU A 15 -28.12 11.76 -5.76
CA LEU A 15 -27.90 10.34 -5.55
C LEU A 15 -26.54 9.88 -6.12
N ALA A 16 -26.21 10.32 -7.34
CA ALA A 16 -24.91 10.03 -7.95
C ALA A 16 -23.75 10.60 -7.10
N TYR A 17 -23.85 11.83 -6.64
CA TYR A 17 -22.88 12.46 -5.73
C TYR A 17 -22.73 11.67 -4.42
N ALA A 18 -23.83 11.25 -3.80
CA ALA A 18 -23.79 10.47 -2.56
C ALA A 18 -23.13 9.11 -2.74
N ILE A 19 -23.35 8.44 -3.88
CA ILE A 19 -22.73 7.17 -4.23
C ILE A 19 -21.23 7.36 -4.45
N VAL A 20 -20.83 8.32 -5.27
CA VAL A 20 -19.40 8.62 -5.54
C VAL A 20 -18.66 8.94 -4.24
N ARG A 21 -19.24 9.75 -3.36
CA ARG A 21 -18.66 10.06 -2.05
C ARG A 21 -18.46 8.82 -1.18
N LYS A 22 -19.43 7.89 -1.16
CA LYS A 22 -19.28 6.62 -0.42
C LYS A 22 -18.17 5.75 -1.01
N ILE A 23 -18.08 5.65 -2.33
CA ILE A 23 -17.03 4.89 -3.01
C ILE A 23 -15.65 5.44 -2.66
N ILE A 24 -15.46 6.76 -2.74
CA ILE A 24 -14.20 7.43 -2.37
C ILE A 24 -13.85 7.15 -0.91
N LEU A 25 -14.83 7.23 0.00
CA LEU A 25 -14.61 6.95 1.41
C LEU A 25 -14.18 5.48 1.64
N TYR A 26 -14.82 4.51 0.99
CA TYR A 26 -14.45 3.11 1.12
C TYR A 26 -13.07 2.81 0.55
N LEU A 27 -12.73 3.38 -0.62
CA LEU A 27 -11.39 3.24 -1.21
C LEU A 27 -10.32 3.84 -0.30
N PHE A 28 -10.61 4.97 0.33
CA PHE A 28 -9.72 5.61 1.29
C PHE A 28 -9.52 4.77 2.55
N CYS A 29 -10.59 4.25 3.15
CA CYS A 29 -10.50 3.34 4.30
C CYS A 29 -9.72 2.07 3.95
N ALA A 30 -9.99 1.47 2.78
CA ALA A 30 -9.24 0.31 2.31
C ALA A 30 -7.75 0.63 2.14
N GLY A 31 -7.40 1.79 1.59
CA GLY A 31 -6.03 2.27 1.48
C GLY A 31 -5.32 2.40 2.84
N ILE A 32 -5.99 2.95 3.86
CA ILE A 32 -5.46 3.04 5.22
C ILE A 32 -5.23 1.64 5.83
N ILE A 33 -6.18 0.73 5.66
CA ILE A 33 -6.07 -0.64 6.18
C ILE A 33 -4.89 -1.35 5.53
N ILE A 34 -4.75 -1.25 4.20
CA ILE A 34 -3.62 -1.83 3.46
C ILE A 34 -2.29 -1.22 3.94
N ALA A 35 -2.23 0.10 4.10
CA ALA A 35 -1.04 0.79 4.60
C ALA A 35 -0.68 0.34 6.03
N ALA A 36 -1.66 0.17 6.91
CA ALA A 36 -1.47 -0.32 8.27
C ALA A 36 -0.95 -1.77 8.28
N ILE A 37 -1.51 -2.64 7.45
CA ILE A 37 -1.05 -4.03 7.30
C ILE A 37 0.40 -4.05 6.82
N LEU A 38 0.72 -3.30 5.77
CA LEU A 38 2.09 -3.20 5.24
C LEU A 38 3.07 -2.65 6.29
N PHE A 39 2.64 -1.69 7.10
CA PHE A 39 3.46 -1.13 8.18
C PHE A 39 3.75 -2.18 9.27
N VAL A 40 2.74 -2.91 9.73
CA VAL A 40 2.90 -3.96 10.76
C VAL A 40 3.79 -5.09 10.26
N VAL A 41 3.58 -5.53 9.02
CA VAL A 41 4.36 -6.62 8.42
C VAL A 41 5.82 -6.21 8.19
N SER A 42 6.07 -4.95 7.85
CA SER A 42 7.43 -4.45 7.60
C SER A 42 8.30 -4.33 8.85
N LYS A 43 7.70 -4.22 10.04
CA LYS A 43 8.43 -4.19 11.32
C LYS A 43 8.86 -5.57 11.82
N THR A 44 8.38 -6.65 11.22
CA THR A 44 8.74 -8.02 11.60
C THR A 44 9.31 -8.80 10.41
N PRO A 45 10.57 -8.54 10.00
CA PRO A 45 11.18 -9.19 8.84
C PRO A 45 11.31 -10.71 8.97
N LYS A 46 11.13 -11.25 10.18
CA LYS A 46 11.19 -12.70 10.46
C LYS A 46 9.87 -13.44 10.16
N LYS A 47 8.74 -12.75 10.00
CA LYS A 47 7.46 -13.42 9.67
C LYS A 47 7.29 -13.58 8.16
N SER A 48 7.10 -14.83 7.72
CA SER A 48 6.70 -15.14 6.35
C SER A 48 5.18 -15.02 6.20
N ILE A 49 4.72 -14.48 5.07
CA ILE A 49 3.32 -14.45 4.67
C ILE A 49 3.15 -15.48 3.57
N PHE A 50 2.33 -16.50 3.78
CA PHE A 50 2.14 -17.61 2.84
C PHE A 50 3.45 -18.25 2.35
N GLY A 51 4.48 -18.34 3.23
CA GLY A 51 5.78 -18.92 2.88
C GLY A 51 6.71 -17.97 2.12
N TYR A 52 6.34 -16.70 1.93
CA TYR A 52 7.19 -15.69 1.30
C TYR A 52 7.61 -14.62 2.28
N ARG A 53 8.84 -14.11 2.10
CA ARG A 53 9.32 -12.85 2.71
C ARG A 53 9.61 -11.85 1.60
N TYR A 54 9.52 -10.57 1.89
CA TYR A 54 9.85 -9.53 0.92
C TYR A 54 10.98 -8.64 1.42
N TYR A 55 11.84 -8.25 0.50
CA TYR A 55 12.99 -7.38 0.76
C TYR A 55 13.09 -6.30 -0.31
N THR A 56 13.51 -5.10 0.11
CA THR A 56 13.81 -4.01 -0.83
C THR A 56 15.28 -4.06 -1.19
N VAL A 57 15.59 -4.09 -2.48
CA VAL A 57 16.96 -4.01 -3.00
C VAL A 57 17.55 -2.64 -2.68
N LYS A 58 18.67 -2.62 -1.97
CA LYS A 58 19.32 -1.38 -1.50
C LYS A 58 20.63 -1.08 -2.23
N THR A 59 21.26 -2.08 -2.84
CA THR A 59 22.56 -1.98 -3.50
C THR A 59 22.47 -2.42 -4.96
N PRO A 60 23.34 -1.92 -5.86
CA PRO A 60 23.32 -2.29 -7.26
C PRO A 60 23.99 -3.64 -7.56
N SER A 61 24.46 -4.38 -6.56
CA SER A 61 25.23 -5.64 -6.74
C SER A 61 24.55 -6.70 -7.60
N MET A 62 23.24 -6.61 -7.77
CA MET A 62 22.44 -7.55 -8.56
C MET A 62 21.92 -6.95 -9.88
N GLU A 63 22.45 -5.81 -10.30
CA GLU A 63 22.10 -5.24 -11.61
C GLU A 63 22.71 -6.08 -12.75
N PRO A 64 22.07 -6.12 -13.93
CA PRO A 64 20.83 -5.44 -14.30
C PRO A 64 19.55 -6.18 -13.88
N LYS A 65 19.64 -7.41 -13.31
CA LYS A 65 18.49 -8.26 -13.04
C LYS A 65 17.59 -7.69 -11.94
N TYR A 66 18.18 -7.21 -10.84
CA TYR A 66 17.47 -6.53 -9.74
C TYR A 66 18.10 -5.16 -9.52
N LYS A 67 17.27 -4.11 -9.59
CA LYS A 67 17.74 -2.73 -9.46
C LYS A 67 17.43 -2.18 -8.08
N VAL A 68 18.19 -1.17 -7.66
CA VAL A 68 17.91 -0.45 -6.41
C VAL A 68 16.46 0.05 -6.40
N GLY A 69 15.74 -0.17 -5.31
CA GLY A 69 14.33 0.18 -5.18
C GLY A 69 13.33 -0.88 -5.64
N ASP A 70 13.80 -1.99 -6.22
CA ASP A 70 12.92 -3.14 -6.50
C ASP A 70 12.50 -3.82 -5.19
N LEU A 71 11.30 -4.37 -5.16
CA LEU A 71 10.83 -5.28 -4.12
C LEU A 71 10.97 -6.71 -4.61
N VAL A 72 11.75 -7.52 -3.91
CA VAL A 72 11.94 -8.94 -4.22
C VAL A 72 11.16 -9.81 -3.24
N PHE A 73 10.55 -10.85 -3.77
CA PHE A 73 9.81 -11.85 -3.01
C PHE A 73 10.61 -13.14 -2.94
N VAL A 74 10.99 -13.48 -1.72
CA VAL A 74 11.82 -14.62 -1.38
C VAL A 74 10.94 -15.72 -0.84
N LYS A 75 10.89 -16.86 -1.52
CA LYS A 75 10.25 -18.05 -1.00
C LYS A 75 11.13 -18.67 0.06
N VAL A 76 10.60 -18.84 1.25
CA VAL A 76 11.31 -19.48 2.36
C VAL A 76 11.39 -20.98 2.04
N GLU A 77 12.58 -21.44 1.77
CA GLU A 77 12.85 -22.86 1.43
C GLU A 77 14.23 -23.28 1.93
N GLY A 78 14.36 -24.57 2.22
CA GLY A 78 15.60 -25.14 2.73
C GLY A 78 16.70 -25.21 1.67
N ALA A 79 17.92 -25.41 2.13
CA ALA A 79 19.12 -25.50 1.28
C ALA A 79 19.07 -26.67 0.27
N ASP A 80 18.29 -27.70 0.58
CA ASP A 80 18.06 -28.85 -0.31
C ASP A 80 17.47 -28.46 -1.66
N LYS A 81 16.59 -27.44 -1.67
CA LYS A 81 15.87 -26.93 -2.85
C LYS A 81 16.57 -25.83 -3.62
N ILE A 82 17.70 -25.37 -3.11
CA ILE A 82 18.50 -24.31 -3.74
C ILE A 82 19.53 -24.95 -4.66
N GLU A 83 19.61 -24.46 -5.88
CA GLU A 83 20.52 -24.92 -6.90
C GLU A 83 21.49 -23.82 -7.35
N VAL A 84 22.57 -24.23 -8.03
CA VAL A 84 23.50 -23.29 -8.67
C VAL A 84 22.75 -22.49 -9.74
N GLY A 85 22.94 -21.17 -9.72
CA GLY A 85 22.22 -20.23 -10.57
C GLY A 85 21.01 -19.57 -9.91
N ASP A 86 20.51 -20.12 -8.80
CA ASP A 86 19.45 -19.48 -8.01
C ASP A 86 19.96 -18.17 -7.38
N VAL A 87 19.05 -17.20 -7.26
CA VAL A 87 19.32 -15.98 -6.50
C VAL A 87 18.74 -16.17 -5.10
N ILE A 88 19.58 -16.18 -4.10
CA ILE A 88 19.19 -16.41 -2.71
C ILE A 88 19.32 -15.15 -1.88
N THR A 89 18.46 -15.03 -0.86
CA THR A 89 18.61 -14.04 0.21
C THR A 89 19.06 -14.75 1.47
N PHE A 90 20.10 -14.23 2.08
CA PHE A 90 20.74 -14.85 3.23
C PHE A 90 21.26 -13.78 4.19
N ASN A 91 21.67 -14.24 5.37
CA ASN A 91 22.31 -13.40 6.39
C ASN A 91 23.83 -13.50 6.23
N PRO A 92 24.58 -12.40 5.96
CA PRO A 92 26.02 -12.46 5.71
C PRO A 92 26.85 -12.88 6.94
N SER A 93 26.33 -12.69 8.15
CA SER A 93 26.96 -13.12 9.40
C SER A 93 25.95 -13.51 10.45
N SER A 94 26.26 -14.49 11.27
CA SER A 94 25.43 -14.90 12.41
C SER A 94 25.19 -13.73 13.35
N GLY A 95 23.91 -13.44 13.66
CA GLY A 95 23.52 -12.32 14.52
C GLY A 95 23.40 -10.95 13.85
N SER A 96 23.71 -10.81 12.57
CA SER A 96 23.45 -9.60 11.82
C SER A 96 21.96 -9.47 11.47
N GLU A 97 21.40 -8.26 11.53
CA GLU A 97 20.08 -7.97 10.97
C GLU A 97 20.12 -7.58 9.48
N ALA A 98 21.33 -7.58 8.89
CA ALA A 98 21.51 -7.31 7.48
C ALA A 98 21.12 -8.54 6.64
N TYR A 99 20.58 -8.29 5.46
CA TYR A 99 20.25 -9.30 4.46
C TYR A 99 20.96 -8.96 3.17
N LEU A 100 21.57 -9.99 2.55
CA LEU A 100 22.23 -9.89 1.27
C LEU A 100 21.51 -10.80 0.27
N THR A 101 21.44 -10.37 -0.97
CA THR A 101 20.81 -11.14 -2.04
C THR A 101 21.79 -11.27 -3.18
N HIS A 102 22.32 -12.48 -3.41
CA HIS A 102 23.30 -12.79 -4.45
C HIS A 102 22.95 -14.10 -5.14
N ARG A 103 23.63 -14.37 -6.24
CA ARG A 103 23.47 -15.62 -7.02
C ARG A 103 24.40 -16.71 -6.51
N VAL A 104 23.88 -17.92 -6.42
CA VAL A 104 24.66 -19.10 -6.09
C VAL A 104 25.54 -19.46 -7.28
N THR A 105 26.84 -19.47 -7.08
CA THR A 105 27.84 -19.92 -8.07
C THR A 105 28.29 -21.35 -7.84
N GLN A 106 28.25 -21.79 -6.57
CA GLN A 106 28.61 -23.16 -6.19
C GLN A 106 27.77 -23.62 -4.99
N LYS A 107 27.34 -24.89 -5.02
CA LYS A 107 26.71 -25.59 -3.90
C LYS A 107 27.64 -26.72 -3.45
N MET A 108 28.01 -26.73 -2.19
CA MET A 108 28.89 -27.74 -1.58
C MET A 108 28.08 -28.48 -0.52
N SER A 109 27.56 -29.66 -0.90
CA SER A 109 26.93 -30.56 0.04
C SER A 109 28.00 -31.23 0.88
N ASP A 110 27.77 -31.33 2.19
CA ASP A 110 28.72 -31.94 3.14
C ASP A 110 30.12 -31.27 3.13
N TYR A 111 30.11 -29.92 3.31
CA TYR A 111 31.36 -29.16 3.30
C TYR A 111 32.30 -29.64 4.43
N GLN A 112 33.51 -30.07 4.05
CA GLN A 112 34.56 -30.61 4.94
C GLN A 112 34.10 -31.79 5.81
N ASN A 113 33.20 -32.65 5.32
CA ASN A 113 32.63 -33.80 6.05
C ASN A 113 31.90 -33.41 7.34
N THR A 114 31.28 -32.23 7.35
CA THR A 114 30.52 -31.75 8.52
C THR A 114 29.03 -32.01 8.42
N GLY A 115 28.56 -32.54 7.31
CA GLY A 115 27.12 -32.70 7.02
C GLY A 115 26.41 -31.40 6.69
N VAL A 116 27.11 -30.25 6.67
CA VAL A 116 26.52 -28.91 6.44
C VAL A 116 26.64 -28.54 4.97
N THR A 117 25.56 -28.05 4.38
CA THR A 117 25.58 -27.52 3.01
C THR A 117 26.00 -26.05 3.03
N CYS A 118 27.01 -25.72 2.23
CA CYS A 118 27.50 -24.37 2.07
C CYS A 118 27.33 -23.87 0.64
N PHE A 119 27.12 -22.58 0.48
CA PHE A 119 26.97 -21.92 -0.82
C PHE A 119 28.05 -20.88 -1.02
N ARG A 120 28.62 -20.84 -2.23
CA ARG A 120 29.39 -19.70 -2.71
C ARG A 120 28.46 -18.83 -3.53
N THR A 121 28.57 -17.52 -3.32
CA THR A 121 27.65 -16.55 -3.92
C THR A 121 28.41 -15.42 -4.61
N LYS A 122 27.74 -14.76 -5.56
CA LYS A 122 28.26 -13.61 -6.29
C LYS A 122 27.12 -12.66 -6.65
N GLY A 123 27.33 -11.36 -6.51
CA GLY A 123 26.45 -10.35 -7.08
C GLY A 123 26.58 -10.32 -8.61
N ASP A 124 25.47 -10.19 -9.33
CA ASP A 124 25.47 -10.20 -10.81
C ASP A 124 26.31 -9.05 -11.40
N ALA A 125 26.42 -7.93 -10.68
CA ALA A 125 27.22 -6.77 -11.07
C ALA A 125 28.65 -6.77 -10.45
N ASN A 126 29.00 -7.74 -9.62
CA ASN A 126 30.32 -7.80 -8.99
C ASN A 126 31.33 -8.50 -9.90
N ASP A 127 32.59 -8.12 -9.85
CA ASP A 127 33.66 -8.79 -10.61
C ASP A 127 34.08 -10.10 -9.97
N ALA A 128 34.05 -10.18 -8.64
CA ALA A 128 34.48 -11.35 -7.86
C ALA A 128 33.33 -11.97 -7.07
N GLU A 129 33.53 -13.24 -6.70
CA GLU A 129 32.68 -13.94 -5.74
C GLU A 129 32.82 -13.36 -4.35
N ASP A 130 31.82 -13.59 -3.50
CA ASP A 130 31.86 -13.18 -2.09
C ASP A 130 33.02 -13.93 -1.39
N SER A 131 33.74 -13.21 -0.53
CA SER A 131 34.94 -13.74 0.17
C SER A 131 34.61 -14.77 1.27
N PHE A 132 33.34 -14.98 1.55
CA PHE A 132 32.84 -15.90 2.57
C PHE A 132 31.90 -16.96 1.97
N LEU A 133 31.74 -18.04 2.71
CA LEU A 133 30.74 -19.05 2.40
C LEU A 133 29.45 -18.78 3.21
N VAL A 134 28.35 -19.17 2.63
CA VAL A 134 27.02 -19.06 3.25
C VAL A 134 26.59 -20.46 3.69
N ASP A 135 26.51 -20.66 4.99
CA ASP A 135 26.03 -21.92 5.56
C ASP A 135 24.50 -22.00 5.40
N GLU A 136 23.97 -23.21 5.35
CA GLU A 136 22.55 -23.47 5.11
C GLU A 136 21.60 -22.81 6.11
N ASP A 137 22.02 -22.68 7.37
CA ASP A 137 21.26 -22.06 8.46
C ASP A 137 21.09 -20.53 8.28
N ARG A 138 21.99 -19.91 7.51
CA ARG A 138 21.95 -18.48 7.19
C ARG A 138 21.10 -18.15 5.96
N VAL A 139 20.70 -19.16 5.19
CA VAL A 139 19.87 -18.99 4.01
C VAL A 139 18.40 -18.80 4.42
N ILE A 140 17.78 -17.78 3.87
CA ILE A 140 16.35 -17.52 4.07
C ILE A 140 15.51 -18.20 2.99
N GLY A 141 16.01 -18.19 1.75
CA GLY A 141 15.34 -18.81 0.62
C GLY A 141 15.72 -18.18 -0.72
N ALA A 142 15.04 -18.62 -1.78
CA ALA A 142 15.29 -18.18 -3.15
C ALA A 142 14.31 -17.07 -3.59
N VAL A 143 14.83 -16.11 -4.36
CA VAL A 143 14.02 -15.05 -4.98
C VAL A 143 13.23 -15.64 -6.13
N LYS A 144 11.89 -15.57 -6.06
CA LYS A 144 11.01 -16.10 -7.12
C LYS A 144 10.54 -15.04 -8.09
N PHE A 145 10.21 -13.83 -7.59
CA PHE A 145 9.79 -12.72 -8.45
C PHE A 145 10.12 -11.35 -7.83
N ARG A 146 10.06 -10.31 -8.65
CA ARG A 146 10.26 -8.91 -8.22
C ARG A 146 9.13 -8.03 -8.71
N ILE A 147 8.91 -6.93 -8.00
CA ILE A 147 8.08 -5.82 -8.46
C ILE A 147 8.98 -4.59 -8.55
N PRO A 148 9.19 -4.06 -9.77
CA PRO A 148 10.07 -2.93 -9.98
C PRO A 148 9.61 -1.69 -9.23
N LYS A 149 10.53 -0.96 -8.61
CA LYS A 149 10.31 0.33 -7.92
C LYS A 149 9.35 0.32 -6.73
N LEU A 150 8.67 -0.80 -6.44
CA LEU A 150 7.71 -0.87 -5.32
C LEU A 150 8.40 -0.70 -3.95
N GLY A 151 9.66 -1.08 -3.85
CA GLY A 151 10.48 -0.87 -2.65
C GLY A 151 10.62 0.60 -2.25
N TYR A 152 10.67 1.54 -3.22
CA TYR A 152 10.67 2.98 -2.93
C TYR A 152 9.36 3.43 -2.27
N ILE A 153 8.22 2.92 -2.76
CA ILE A 153 6.90 3.24 -2.21
C ILE A 153 6.78 2.73 -0.78
N ILE A 154 7.17 1.48 -0.54
CA ILE A 154 7.16 0.89 0.80
C ILE A 154 8.06 1.68 1.74
N ARG A 155 9.28 2.02 1.32
CA ARG A 155 10.22 2.82 2.11
C ARG A 155 9.67 4.22 2.41
N PHE A 156 9.03 4.86 1.44
CA PHE A 156 8.39 6.16 1.63
C PHE A 156 7.29 6.09 2.70
N ILE A 157 6.41 5.09 2.61
CA ILE A 157 5.34 4.85 3.60
C ILE A 157 5.94 4.59 4.98
N GLN A 158 6.98 3.75 5.09
CA GLN A 158 7.64 3.42 6.36
C GLN A 158 8.27 4.64 7.05
N LEU A 159 8.91 5.51 6.27
CA LEU A 159 9.62 6.69 6.80
C LEU A 159 8.69 7.87 7.06
N ARG A 160 7.59 7.97 6.32
CA ARG A 160 6.73 9.16 6.29
C ARG A 160 5.24 8.87 6.55
N TRP A 161 4.94 7.81 7.28
CA TRP A 161 3.56 7.40 7.61
C TRP A 161 2.73 8.52 8.26
N TYR A 162 3.37 9.41 9.03
CA TYR A 162 2.72 10.56 9.66
C TYR A 162 2.19 11.58 8.65
N PHE A 163 2.81 11.74 7.47
CA PHE A 163 2.27 12.58 6.40
C PHE A 163 0.97 12.01 5.84
N ILE A 164 0.87 10.68 5.77
CA ILE A 164 -0.35 10.01 5.31
C ILE A 164 -1.49 10.27 6.29
N LEU A 165 -1.21 10.21 7.60
CA LEU A 165 -2.19 10.56 8.63
C LEU A 165 -2.60 12.04 8.57
N LEU A 166 -1.65 12.95 8.37
CA LEU A 166 -1.93 14.38 8.22
C LEU A 166 -2.83 14.66 7.01
N LEU A 167 -2.51 14.07 5.85
CA LEU A 167 -3.33 14.16 4.64
C LEU A 167 -4.74 13.60 4.86
N ALA A 168 -4.84 12.47 5.54
CA ALA A 168 -6.13 11.87 5.91
C ALA A 168 -6.97 12.78 6.78
N LEU A 169 -6.35 13.41 7.79
CA LEU A 169 -7.01 14.37 8.67
C LEU A 169 -7.48 15.62 7.91
N MET A 170 -6.62 16.17 7.04
CA MET A 170 -6.97 17.32 6.21
C MET A 170 -8.14 17.02 5.26
N LEU A 171 -8.11 15.84 4.62
CA LEU A 171 -9.21 15.40 3.75
C LEU A 171 -10.51 15.21 4.53
N TRP A 172 -10.45 14.57 5.69
CA TRP A 172 -11.61 14.41 6.56
C TRP A 172 -12.21 15.75 6.99
N MET A 173 -11.36 16.69 7.41
CA MET A 173 -11.77 18.04 7.81
C MET A 173 -12.37 18.83 6.65
N SER A 174 -11.78 18.73 5.45
CA SER A 174 -12.33 19.34 4.23
C SER A 174 -13.72 18.80 3.88
N LEU A 175 -13.91 17.48 3.97
CA LEU A 175 -15.22 16.86 3.73
C LEU A 175 -16.27 17.26 4.80
N ARG A 176 -15.84 17.45 6.04
CA ARG A 176 -16.69 17.94 7.14
C ARG A 176 -17.12 19.39 6.91
N LEU A 177 -16.17 20.26 6.57
CA LEU A 177 -16.44 21.68 6.28
C LEU A 177 -17.36 21.83 5.05
N MET A 178 -17.12 21.06 4.02
CA MET A 178 -17.95 21.03 2.82
C MET A 178 -19.39 20.58 3.14
N LYS A 179 -19.55 19.57 4.01
CA LYS A 179 -20.87 19.15 4.47
C LYS A 179 -21.60 20.26 5.26
N MET A 180 -20.90 20.95 6.17
CA MET A 180 -21.47 22.06 6.93
C MET A 180 -21.90 23.21 6.01
N TYR A 181 -21.05 23.58 5.03
CA TYR A 181 -21.37 24.65 4.08
C TYR A 181 -22.61 24.35 3.25
N PHE A 182 -22.77 23.12 2.76
CA PHE A 182 -23.96 22.75 1.99
C PHE A 182 -25.20 22.55 2.86
N SER A 183 -25.05 22.11 4.11
CA SER A 183 -26.18 21.94 5.03
C SER A 183 -26.73 23.28 5.52
N SER A 184 -25.89 24.31 5.69
CA SER A 184 -26.34 25.64 6.11
C SER A 184 -27.06 26.42 4.99
N LYS A 185 -26.92 26.01 3.74
CA LYS A 185 -27.57 26.63 2.60
C LYS A 185 -29.03 26.18 2.42
N ASP A 186 -29.38 25.03 2.98
CA ASP A 186 -30.75 24.49 2.93
C ASP A 186 -31.65 25.01 4.08
N GLU A 187 -31.07 25.75 5.05
CA GLU A 187 -31.79 26.34 6.20
C GLU A 187 -31.77 27.86 6.17
N ASP A 188 -31.92 28.50 5.00
CA ASP A 188 -32.07 29.96 4.95
C ASP A 188 -33.48 30.32 5.42
N PRO A 189 -33.66 30.88 6.63
CA PRO A 189 -34.99 31.12 7.24
C PRO A 189 -35.85 32.09 6.42
N LEU A 190 -35.21 32.85 5.50
CA LEU A 190 -35.91 33.77 4.60
C LEU A 190 -36.64 33.04 3.48
N ILE A 191 -36.14 31.89 3.02
CA ILE A 191 -36.76 31.07 1.98
C ILE A 191 -37.96 30.31 2.56
N SER A 192 -37.81 29.77 3.77
CA SER A 192 -38.89 29.10 4.51
C SER A 192 -40.04 30.06 4.87
N ALA A 193 -39.72 31.29 5.22
CA ALA A 193 -40.74 32.32 5.55
C ALA A 193 -41.50 32.80 4.30
N ALA A 194 -40.85 32.87 3.15
CA ALA A 194 -41.46 33.24 1.89
C ALA A 194 -42.45 32.17 1.38
N ASP A 195 -42.06 30.90 1.49
CA ASP A 195 -42.88 29.75 1.04
C ASP A 195 -44.13 29.58 1.94
N ASN A 196 -44.00 29.79 3.25
CA ASN A 196 -45.12 29.77 4.18
C ASN A 196 -46.09 30.93 3.96
N ASN A 197 -45.62 32.14 3.61
CA ASN A 197 -46.50 33.27 3.30
C ASN A 197 -47.29 33.06 1.99
N GLU A 198 -46.67 32.47 0.94
CA GLU A 198 -47.40 32.17 -0.29
C GLU A 198 -48.49 31.11 -0.07
N THR A 199 -48.24 30.13 0.78
CA THR A 199 -49.21 29.08 1.11
C THR A 199 -50.41 29.63 1.88
N ILE A 200 -50.16 30.52 2.84
CA ILE A 200 -51.22 31.20 3.64
C ILE A 200 -52.06 32.09 2.73
N HIS A 201 -51.49 32.84 1.82
CA HIS A 201 -52.23 33.68 0.87
C HIS A 201 -53.10 32.86 -0.10
N GLN A 202 -52.68 31.69 -0.47
CA GLN A 202 -53.47 30.77 -1.32
C GLN A 202 -54.66 30.17 -0.55
N GLU A 203 -54.48 29.76 0.70
CA GLU A 203 -55.57 29.23 1.53
C GLU A 203 -56.63 30.27 1.86
N ILE A 204 -56.23 31.53 2.04
CA ILE A 204 -57.17 32.64 2.31
C ILE A 204 -58.01 32.95 1.04
N SER A 205 -57.36 32.94 -0.13
CA SER A 205 -58.02 33.22 -1.41
C SER A 205 -59.00 32.11 -1.84
N GLU A 206 -58.79 30.86 -1.41
CA GLU A 206 -59.73 29.74 -1.67
C GLU A 206 -60.95 29.74 -0.74
N LYS A 207 -60.85 30.29 0.46
CA LYS A 207 -61.96 30.41 1.44
C LYS A 207 -62.86 31.58 1.20
N GLU A 208 -62.47 32.55 0.37
CA GLU A 208 -63.29 33.71 -0.03
C GLU A 208 -64.06 33.51 -1.33
N LYS A 209 -63.97 32.35 -1.95
CA LYS A 209 -64.79 31.94 -3.10
C LYS A 209 -65.87 30.94 -2.68
#